data_81f3d5adf040c99d3448cd94eb14eb12
#
_entry.id   81f3d5adf040c99d3448cd94eb14eb12
#
_cell.length_a   1.000
_cell.length_b   1.000
_cell.length_c   1.000
_cell.angle_alpha   90.00
_cell.angle_beta   90.00
_cell.angle_gamma   90.00
#
_symmetry.space_group_name_H-M   'P 1'
#
loop_
_entity.id
_entity.type
_entity.pdbx_description
1 polymer ?
#
loop_
_entity_poly.entity_id
_entity_poly.type
_entity_poly.pdbx_seq_one_letter_code
_entity_poly.pdbx_strand_id
1 'polypeptide(L)'
;MSLLSKKTLVLSTLIATTMGISACSKQKDEAQVLNIGFQKYGILPIVKERGVLETALKDQNITVKWVEFPAGPQLLEGLNVGSVVLGEAGEAPPIFAQAANANLVYVANQPAAPSAEAIIVPKTSSVQTLTDLKGKRVALNKGSNVHYLLLKLLEKNNLALSDIEVVYLPPSDARAAFERGAVDAWVIWDPFFAAAEQQLGARVIATGQNLVSNHQFYLADRTFAEKNPQVLKTVIAELNATTQWVATHQDEASQLLEKPTGLSFDILKSSISRMGFGVQPISSEVAKEQQYVADAFYNQKLIPHKINIEAAIIK
;
A
#
# COMPACT_ATOMS: atom_id res chain seq x y z
N MET A 1 49.76 -51.48 65.41
CA MET A 1 49.09 -52.75 65.72
C MET A 1 47.79 -52.82 65.01
N SER A 2 47.73 -53.70 64.11
CA SER A 2 46.80 -54.79 63.80
C SER A 2 45.63 -54.37 62.97
N LEU A 3 45.29 -54.91 61.92
CA LEU A 3 45.34 -56.11 61.13
C LEU A 3 44.28 -55.93 59.97
N LEU A 4 44.69 -56.20 58.80
CA LEU A 4 43.99 -56.74 57.64
C LEU A 4 42.58 -57.30 57.83
N SER A 5 41.68 -56.97 56.82
CA SER A 5 40.86 -58.04 56.26
C SER A 5 40.45 -57.65 54.82
N LYS A 6 40.85 -58.47 53.87
CA LYS A 6 40.41 -58.47 52.46
C LYS A 6 39.01 -59.05 52.39
N LYS A 7 38.10 -58.38 51.57
CA LYS A 7 36.95 -59.08 51.00
C LYS A 7 36.82 -58.69 49.54
N THR A 8 37.04 -59.67 48.70
CA THR A 8 36.82 -59.77 47.30
C THR A 8 35.33 -59.62 47.01
N LEU A 9 34.94 -58.70 46.14
CA LEU A 9 33.57 -58.63 45.66
C LEU A 9 33.57 -58.71 44.12
N VAL A 10 32.82 -59.70 43.68
CA VAL A 10 32.64 -60.12 42.25
C VAL A 10 31.92 -59.05 41.46
N LEU A 11 32.49 -58.67 40.34
CA LEU A 11 31.96 -57.69 39.39
C LEU A 11 30.99 -58.43 38.47
N SER A 12 29.69 -58.26 38.63
CA SER A 12 28.66 -58.73 37.70
C SER A 12 28.37 -57.61 36.70
N THR A 13 28.84 -57.75 35.45
CA THR A 13 28.62 -56.83 34.35
C THR A 13 27.18 -57.02 33.77
N LEU A 14 26.28 -56.10 34.06
CA LEU A 14 24.96 -56.06 33.46
C LEU A 14 25.02 -55.15 32.26
N ILE A 15 25.04 -55.72 31.07
CA ILE A 15 24.93 -54.96 29.78
C ILE A 15 23.45 -54.63 29.58
N ALA A 16 23.09 -53.37 29.87
CA ALA A 16 21.79 -52.83 29.53
C ALA A 16 21.83 -52.31 28.08
N THR A 17 21.23 -53.05 27.17
CA THR A 17 21.01 -52.63 25.76
C THR A 17 19.88 -51.61 25.75
N THR A 18 20.23 -50.32 25.74
CA THR A 18 19.28 -49.24 25.50
C THR A 18 18.96 -49.18 24.02
N MET A 19 17.81 -49.74 23.59
CA MET A 19 17.19 -49.43 22.31
C MET A 19 16.80 -47.97 22.32
N GLY A 20 17.58 -47.14 21.60
CA GLY A 20 17.22 -45.75 21.29
C GLY A 20 16.01 -45.71 20.36
N ILE A 21 14.83 -45.45 20.91
CA ILE A 21 13.66 -45.07 20.13
C ILE A 21 13.93 -43.63 19.65
N SER A 22 14.46 -43.51 18.43
CA SER A 22 14.44 -42.21 17.71
C SER A 22 12.98 -41.85 17.42
N ALA A 23 12.36 -41.16 18.37
CA ALA A 23 11.11 -40.47 18.13
C ALA A 23 11.43 -39.29 17.19
N CYS A 24 11.25 -39.50 15.89
CA CYS A 24 11.07 -38.39 14.93
C CYS A 24 9.82 -37.61 15.38
N SER A 25 10.00 -36.67 16.30
CA SER A 25 9.01 -35.62 16.50
C SER A 25 8.96 -34.82 15.17
N LYS A 26 7.97 -35.05 14.35
CA LYS A 26 7.58 -34.08 13.35
C LYS A 26 7.29 -32.80 14.12
N GLN A 27 8.27 -31.91 14.17
CA GLN A 27 8.06 -30.54 14.57
C GLN A 27 6.96 -30.05 13.61
N LYS A 28 5.76 -29.79 14.14
CA LYS A 28 4.72 -29.10 13.39
C LYS A 28 5.34 -27.75 13.10
N ASP A 29 5.70 -27.53 11.84
CA ASP A 29 6.07 -26.20 11.38
C ASP A 29 4.92 -25.25 11.78
N GLU A 30 5.20 -24.33 12.68
CA GLU A 30 4.24 -23.28 13.03
C GLU A 30 3.86 -22.55 11.75
N ALA A 31 2.57 -22.33 11.55
CA ALA A 31 2.08 -21.63 10.37
C ALA A 31 2.71 -20.23 10.31
N GLN A 32 3.41 -19.95 9.21
CA GLN A 32 3.94 -18.62 8.97
C GLN A 32 2.78 -17.64 8.77
N VAL A 33 2.83 -16.48 9.44
CA VAL A 33 1.81 -15.45 9.27
C VAL A 33 2.30 -14.40 8.26
N LEU A 34 1.50 -14.16 7.23
CA LEU A 34 1.71 -13.12 6.23
C LEU A 34 0.76 -11.95 6.53
N ASN A 35 1.29 -10.89 7.17
CA ASN A 35 0.53 -9.67 7.43
C ASN A 35 0.57 -8.76 6.19
N ILE A 36 -0.60 -8.50 5.60
CA ILE A 36 -0.75 -7.64 4.41
C ILE A 36 -1.50 -6.36 4.78
N GLY A 37 -0.89 -5.21 4.48
CA GLY A 37 -1.51 -3.90 4.62
C GLY A 37 -2.36 -3.56 3.40
N PHE A 38 -3.57 -3.04 3.62
CA PHE A 38 -4.44 -2.61 2.54
C PHE A 38 -5.16 -1.29 2.87
N GLN A 39 -5.71 -0.65 1.86
CA GLN A 39 -6.53 0.55 1.95
C GLN A 39 -7.92 0.27 1.37
N LYS A 40 -8.88 1.19 1.52
CA LYS A 40 -10.22 1.06 0.90
C LYS A 40 -10.21 1.15 -0.63
N TYR A 41 -9.10 1.59 -1.22
CA TYR A 41 -8.86 1.65 -2.67
C TYR A 41 -7.80 0.62 -3.08
N GLY A 42 -7.79 0.26 -4.37
CA GLY A 42 -6.82 -0.66 -4.93
C GLY A 42 -7.38 -2.08 -5.12
N ILE A 43 -6.50 -3.01 -5.43
CA ILE A 43 -6.87 -4.39 -5.70
C ILE A 43 -6.89 -5.25 -4.43
N LEU A 44 -6.10 -4.91 -3.42
CA LEU A 44 -5.99 -5.71 -2.20
C LEU A 44 -7.32 -5.91 -1.45
N PRO A 45 -8.24 -4.92 -1.36
CA PRO A 45 -9.59 -5.17 -0.82
C PRO A 45 -10.35 -6.26 -1.57
N ILE A 46 -10.24 -6.29 -2.90
CA ILE A 46 -10.92 -7.29 -3.74
C ILE A 46 -10.29 -8.67 -3.57
N VAL A 47 -8.95 -8.73 -3.53
CA VAL A 47 -8.19 -9.96 -3.24
C VAL A 47 -8.61 -10.56 -1.89
N LYS A 48 -8.72 -9.71 -0.87
CA LYS A 48 -9.16 -10.08 0.48
C LYS A 48 -10.58 -10.66 0.47
N GLU A 49 -11.55 -9.94 -0.11
CA GLU A 49 -12.94 -10.38 -0.12
C GLU A 49 -13.16 -11.67 -0.96
N ARG A 50 -12.30 -11.90 -1.95
CA ARG A 50 -12.33 -13.16 -2.76
C ARG A 50 -11.61 -14.32 -2.05
N GLY A 51 -10.80 -14.09 -1.03
CA GLY A 51 -10.05 -15.12 -0.31
C GLY A 51 -9.04 -15.89 -1.17
N VAL A 52 -8.55 -15.28 -2.25
CA VAL A 52 -7.68 -15.98 -3.22
C VAL A 52 -6.30 -16.25 -2.66
N LEU A 53 -5.74 -15.32 -1.85
CA LEU A 53 -4.43 -15.53 -1.21
C LEU A 53 -4.49 -16.57 -0.10
N GLU A 54 -5.53 -16.60 0.70
CA GLU A 54 -5.76 -17.64 1.71
C GLU A 54 -5.82 -19.01 1.08
N THR A 55 -6.45 -19.12 -0.09
CA THR A 55 -6.53 -20.37 -0.86
C THR A 55 -5.17 -20.76 -1.45
N ALA A 56 -4.49 -19.84 -2.13
CA ALA A 56 -3.24 -20.11 -2.84
C ALA A 56 -2.06 -20.42 -1.89
N LEU A 57 -2.08 -19.88 -0.65
CA LEU A 57 -1.00 -20.04 0.33
C LEU A 57 -1.27 -21.14 1.36
N LYS A 58 -2.45 -21.75 1.36
CA LYS A 58 -2.85 -22.77 2.33
C LYS A 58 -1.88 -23.96 2.37
N ASP A 59 -1.52 -24.48 1.19
CA ASP A 59 -0.66 -25.66 1.09
C ASP A 59 0.82 -25.35 1.44
N GLN A 60 1.17 -24.05 1.53
CA GLN A 60 2.47 -23.58 1.98
C GLN A 60 2.50 -23.36 3.52
N ASN A 61 1.44 -23.76 4.25
CA ASN A 61 1.27 -23.52 5.69
C ASN A 61 1.40 -22.03 6.08
N ILE A 62 0.88 -21.12 5.22
CA ILE A 62 0.88 -19.67 5.45
C ILE A 62 -0.53 -19.21 5.76
N THR A 63 -0.67 -18.45 6.85
CA THR A 63 -1.91 -17.77 7.24
C THR A 63 -1.83 -16.31 6.84
N VAL A 64 -2.75 -15.85 6.00
CA VAL A 64 -2.86 -14.43 5.61
C VAL A 64 -3.63 -13.66 6.70
N LYS A 65 -3.09 -12.50 7.10
CA LYS A 65 -3.76 -11.54 7.97
C LYS A 65 -3.78 -10.17 7.31
N TRP A 66 -4.93 -9.53 7.35
CA TRP A 66 -5.18 -8.24 6.72
C TRP A 66 -5.22 -7.12 7.74
N VAL A 67 -4.52 -6.02 7.45
CA VAL A 67 -4.50 -4.82 8.29
C VAL A 67 -4.91 -3.63 7.44
N GLU A 68 -6.04 -2.98 7.80
CA GLU A 68 -6.53 -1.80 7.08
C GLU A 68 -5.81 -0.53 7.53
N PHE A 69 -5.43 0.31 6.57
CA PHE A 69 -4.83 1.62 6.80
C PHE A 69 -5.65 2.71 6.10
N PRO A 70 -5.70 3.92 6.68
CA PRO A 70 -6.49 5.03 6.12
C PRO A 70 -5.89 5.59 4.82
N ALA A 71 -4.57 5.45 4.62
CA ALA A 71 -3.85 5.94 3.45
C ALA A 71 -2.45 5.30 3.33
N GLY A 72 -1.81 5.48 2.17
CA GLY A 72 -0.49 4.93 1.87
C GLY A 72 0.62 5.34 2.83
N PRO A 73 0.76 6.62 3.25
CA PRO A 73 1.77 7.00 4.23
C PRO A 73 1.71 6.17 5.52
N GLN A 74 0.51 5.98 6.11
CA GLN A 74 0.33 5.20 7.33
C GLN A 74 0.59 3.71 7.10
N LEU A 75 0.26 3.18 5.91
CA LEU A 75 0.57 1.80 5.55
C LEU A 75 2.10 1.59 5.52
N LEU A 76 2.86 2.52 4.95
CA LEU A 76 4.31 2.41 4.90
C LEU A 76 4.99 2.64 6.25
N GLU A 77 4.39 3.40 7.17
CA GLU A 77 4.78 3.42 8.57
C GLU A 77 4.58 2.03 9.21
N GLY A 78 3.43 1.39 8.94
CA GLY A 78 3.14 0.02 9.37
C GLY A 78 4.13 -1.00 8.83
N LEU A 79 4.56 -0.87 7.58
CA LEU A 79 5.60 -1.70 6.96
C LEU A 79 6.96 -1.46 7.62
N ASN A 80 7.32 -0.20 7.87
CA ASN A 80 8.60 0.17 8.47
C ASN A 80 8.76 -0.36 9.92
N VAL A 81 7.67 -0.44 10.69
CA VAL A 81 7.70 -1.00 12.05
C VAL A 81 7.38 -2.50 12.10
N GLY A 82 7.21 -3.15 10.96
CA GLY A 82 7.00 -4.60 10.85
C GLY A 82 5.60 -5.09 11.23
N SER A 83 4.60 -4.20 11.36
CA SER A 83 3.21 -4.62 11.57
C SER A 83 2.60 -5.28 10.35
N VAL A 84 3.09 -4.94 9.15
CA VAL A 84 2.82 -5.63 7.88
C VAL A 84 4.13 -5.84 7.14
N VAL A 85 4.18 -6.85 6.26
CA VAL A 85 5.38 -7.17 5.46
C VAL A 85 5.16 -6.96 3.96
N LEU A 86 3.93 -6.71 3.56
CA LEU A 86 3.53 -6.44 2.18
C LEU A 86 2.34 -5.50 2.19
N GLY A 87 2.24 -4.64 1.18
CA GLY A 87 1.09 -3.76 1.01
C GLY A 87 1.10 -3.04 -0.33
N GLU A 88 0.04 -2.26 -0.56
CA GLU A 88 -0.17 -1.48 -1.77
C GLU A 88 -0.23 0.00 -1.40
N ALA A 89 0.52 0.82 -2.11
CA ALA A 89 0.44 2.27 -2.00
C ALA A 89 0.67 2.91 -3.37
N GLY A 90 0.22 4.15 -3.53
CA GLY A 90 0.51 4.90 -4.73
C GLY A 90 1.98 5.34 -4.83
N GLU A 91 2.28 6.19 -5.81
CA GLU A 91 3.65 6.54 -6.18
C GLU A 91 4.40 7.39 -5.14
N ALA A 92 3.71 8.25 -4.38
CA ALA A 92 4.38 9.16 -3.46
C ALA A 92 4.78 8.55 -2.11
N PRO A 93 3.94 7.77 -1.39
CA PRO A 93 4.27 7.25 -0.07
C PRO A 93 5.60 6.49 0.02
N PRO A 94 5.97 5.59 -0.93
CA PRO A 94 7.24 4.87 -0.85
C PRO A 94 8.46 5.77 -0.98
N ILE A 95 8.35 6.91 -1.65
CA ILE A 95 9.41 7.91 -1.74
C ILE A 95 9.72 8.50 -0.37
N PHE A 96 8.70 8.89 0.40
CA PHE A 96 8.87 9.39 1.75
C PHE A 96 9.42 8.32 2.69
N ALA A 97 8.93 7.09 2.59
CA ALA A 97 9.42 5.97 3.38
C ALA A 97 10.90 5.65 3.07
N GLN A 98 11.28 5.62 1.79
CA GLN A 98 12.66 5.41 1.37
C GLN A 98 13.58 6.57 1.84
N ALA A 99 13.11 7.83 1.76
CA ALA A 99 13.84 8.99 2.28
C ALA A 99 13.99 8.95 3.81
N ALA A 100 13.12 8.23 4.51
CA ALA A 100 13.23 7.95 5.94
C ALA A 100 14.02 6.65 6.24
N ASN A 101 14.73 6.08 5.25
CA ASN A 101 15.50 4.85 5.34
C ASN A 101 14.70 3.59 5.71
N ALA A 102 13.43 3.53 5.36
CA ALA A 102 12.63 2.31 5.52
C ALA A 102 13.21 1.14 4.71
N ASN A 103 13.21 -0.06 5.29
CA ASN A 103 13.73 -1.28 4.65
C ASN A 103 12.69 -1.87 3.68
N LEU A 104 12.32 -1.12 2.64
CA LEU A 104 11.32 -1.53 1.67
C LEU A 104 11.91 -1.84 0.29
N VAL A 105 11.16 -2.63 -0.48
CA VAL A 105 11.39 -2.84 -1.91
C VAL A 105 10.11 -2.71 -2.70
N TYR A 106 10.22 -2.18 -3.92
CA TYR A 106 9.17 -2.22 -4.93
C TYR A 106 9.19 -3.61 -5.58
N VAL A 107 8.06 -4.31 -5.55
CA VAL A 107 7.98 -5.69 -6.06
C VAL A 107 7.18 -5.80 -7.35
N ALA A 108 6.21 -4.93 -7.57
CA ALA A 108 5.41 -4.84 -8.79
C ALA A 108 4.66 -3.50 -8.83
N ASN A 109 4.07 -3.18 -9.99
CA ASN A 109 3.18 -2.03 -10.15
C ASN A 109 1.94 -2.36 -10.98
N GLN A 110 0.90 -1.53 -10.83
CA GLN A 110 -0.21 -1.45 -11.77
C GLN A 110 0.05 -0.37 -12.83
N PRO A 111 -0.61 -0.45 -14.00
CA PRO A 111 -0.59 0.63 -14.98
C PRO A 111 -1.04 1.98 -14.40
N ALA A 112 -0.70 3.03 -15.09
CA ALA A 112 -1.09 4.40 -14.72
C ALA A 112 -2.61 4.56 -14.61
N ALA A 113 -3.06 5.30 -13.57
CA ALA A 113 -4.47 5.61 -13.31
C ALA A 113 -4.69 7.10 -12.99
N PRO A 114 -4.28 8.02 -13.89
CA PRO A 114 -4.26 9.46 -13.61
C PRO A 114 -5.65 10.08 -13.41
N SER A 115 -6.71 9.43 -13.85
CA SER A 115 -8.09 9.88 -13.63
C SER A 115 -8.67 9.50 -12.28
N ALA A 116 -7.99 8.66 -11.49
CA ALA A 116 -8.44 8.21 -10.18
C ALA A 116 -8.15 9.22 -9.05
N GLU A 117 -7.61 10.39 -9.38
CA GLU A 117 -7.34 11.47 -8.43
C GLU A 117 -7.66 12.84 -9.03
N ALA A 118 -8.07 13.79 -8.18
CA ALA A 118 -8.54 15.09 -8.63
C ALA A 118 -8.37 16.18 -7.56
N ILE A 119 -8.39 17.44 -8.01
CA ILE A 119 -8.77 18.60 -7.18
C ILE A 119 -10.27 18.82 -7.36
N ILE A 120 -10.99 18.85 -6.25
CA ILE A 120 -12.43 19.08 -6.21
C ILE A 120 -12.77 20.29 -5.34
N VAL A 121 -13.88 20.92 -5.65
CA VAL A 121 -14.43 22.05 -4.89
C VAL A 121 -15.93 21.84 -4.60
N PRO A 122 -16.50 22.49 -3.58
CA PRO A 122 -17.94 22.44 -3.33
C PRO A 122 -18.76 22.84 -4.55
N LYS A 123 -19.95 22.26 -4.70
CA LYS A 123 -20.89 22.56 -5.83
C LYS A 123 -21.10 24.06 -6.04
N THR A 124 -21.22 24.81 -4.94
CA THR A 124 -21.49 26.26 -4.95
C THR A 124 -20.23 27.12 -4.92
N SER A 125 -19.05 26.52 -5.00
CA SER A 125 -17.79 27.27 -4.95
C SER A 125 -17.63 28.22 -6.12
N SER A 126 -17.10 29.42 -5.86
CA SER A 126 -16.71 30.39 -6.88
C SER A 126 -15.43 30.02 -7.62
N VAL A 127 -14.64 29.06 -7.11
CA VAL A 127 -13.43 28.56 -7.76
C VAL A 127 -13.82 27.82 -9.04
N GLN A 128 -13.33 28.27 -10.19
CA GLN A 128 -13.59 27.67 -11.49
C GLN A 128 -12.32 27.08 -12.12
N THR A 129 -11.17 27.65 -11.80
CA THR A 129 -9.87 27.31 -12.38
C THR A 129 -8.84 27.08 -11.27
N LEU A 130 -7.69 26.52 -11.61
CA LEU A 130 -6.56 26.34 -10.67
C LEU A 130 -5.99 27.68 -10.18
N THR A 131 -6.04 28.74 -11.00
CA THR A 131 -5.59 30.07 -10.60
C THR A 131 -6.45 30.70 -9.51
N ASP A 132 -7.72 30.32 -9.42
CA ASP A 132 -8.64 30.80 -8.38
C ASP A 132 -8.32 30.19 -6.99
N LEU A 133 -7.43 29.19 -6.93
CA LEU A 133 -6.95 28.61 -5.66
C LEU A 133 -6.01 29.55 -4.88
N LYS A 134 -5.55 30.63 -5.49
CA LYS A 134 -4.66 31.58 -4.80
C LYS A 134 -5.31 32.14 -3.54
N GLY A 135 -4.63 32.00 -2.40
CA GLY A 135 -5.13 32.38 -1.08
C GLY A 135 -6.24 31.46 -0.51
N LYS A 136 -6.53 30.32 -1.15
CA LYS A 136 -7.55 29.36 -0.69
C LYS A 136 -6.94 28.26 0.18
N ARG A 137 -7.77 27.72 1.08
CA ARG A 137 -7.44 26.58 1.92
C ARG A 137 -7.66 25.29 1.11
N VAL A 138 -6.59 24.56 0.86
CA VAL A 138 -6.59 23.34 0.04
C VAL A 138 -6.22 22.14 0.92
N ALA A 139 -7.18 21.24 1.16
CA ALA A 139 -6.95 20.04 1.94
C ALA A 139 -6.32 18.93 1.08
N LEU A 140 -5.39 18.19 1.68
CA LEU A 140 -4.82 16.95 1.13
C LEU A 140 -4.15 16.10 2.20
N ASN A 141 -3.90 14.83 1.91
CA ASN A 141 -3.08 13.98 2.76
C ASN A 141 -1.58 14.18 2.43
N LYS A 142 -0.78 14.57 3.43
CA LYS A 142 0.65 14.83 3.25
C LYS A 142 1.39 13.56 2.82
N GLY A 143 2.24 13.66 1.81
CA GLY A 143 3.08 12.55 1.34
C GLY A 143 2.32 11.48 0.54
N SER A 144 1.06 11.75 0.14
CA SER A 144 0.28 10.90 -0.75
C SER A 144 0.40 11.33 -2.22
N ASN A 145 -0.14 10.55 -3.15
CA ASN A 145 -0.15 10.85 -4.58
C ASN A 145 -0.73 12.23 -4.88
N VAL A 146 -1.84 12.59 -4.23
CA VAL A 146 -2.48 13.89 -4.43
C VAL A 146 -1.62 15.07 -3.96
N HIS A 147 -0.61 14.82 -3.13
CA HIS A 147 0.40 15.84 -2.85
C HIS A 147 1.27 16.11 -4.08
N TYR A 148 1.67 15.06 -4.81
CA TYR A 148 2.38 15.19 -6.08
C TYR A 148 1.50 15.81 -7.16
N LEU A 149 0.25 15.34 -7.29
CA LEU A 149 -0.73 15.93 -8.22
C LEU A 149 -0.86 17.44 -7.98
N LEU A 150 -1.05 17.89 -6.73
CA LEU A 150 -1.16 19.31 -6.42
C LEU A 150 0.08 20.08 -6.86
N LEU A 151 1.29 19.59 -6.54
CA LEU A 151 2.54 20.25 -6.96
C LEU A 151 2.60 20.42 -8.47
N LYS A 152 2.28 19.37 -9.22
CA LYS A 152 2.34 19.41 -10.68
C LYS A 152 1.27 20.33 -11.31
N LEU A 153 0.07 20.36 -10.72
CA LEU A 153 -0.99 21.25 -11.16
C LEU A 153 -0.66 22.72 -10.88
N LEU A 154 -0.10 23.02 -9.72
CA LEU A 154 0.35 24.37 -9.39
C LEU A 154 1.48 24.83 -10.33
N GLU A 155 2.51 24.00 -10.53
CA GLU A 155 3.63 24.25 -11.45
C GLU A 155 3.13 24.56 -12.86
N LYS A 156 2.22 23.75 -13.40
CA LYS A 156 1.63 23.94 -14.74
C LYS A 156 0.88 25.27 -14.90
N ASN A 157 0.37 25.82 -13.79
CA ASN A 157 -0.38 27.07 -13.77
C ASN A 157 0.42 28.26 -13.22
N ASN A 158 1.76 28.14 -13.13
CA ASN A 158 2.67 29.17 -12.62
C ASN A 158 2.31 29.62 -11.18
N LEU A 159 1.82 28.70 -10.37
CA LEU A 159 1.56 28.88 -8.95
C LEU A 159 2.60 28.16 -8.12
N ALA A 160 2.97 28.72 -6.98
CA ALA A 160 3.77 28.09 -5.96
C ALA A 160 2.88 27.50 -4.85
N LEU A 161 3.42 26.56 -4.09
CA LEU A 161 2.71 26.04 -2.91
C LEU A 161 2.41 27.12 -1.88
N SER A 162 3.25 28.16 -1.81
CA SER A 162 3.06 29.36 -0.97
C SER A 162 1.92 30.28 -1.42
N ASP A 163 1.39 30.11 -2.62
CA ASP A 163 0.24 30.88 -3.10
C ASP A 163 -1.10 30.38 -2.54
N ILE A 164 -1.11 29.21 -1.89
CA ILE A 164 -2.29 28.59 -1.29
C ILE A 164 -2.04 28.31 0.20
N GLU A 165 -3.10 28.12 0.96
CA GLU A 165 -3.03 27.61 2.33
C GLU A 165 -3.25 26.09 2.34
N VAL A 166 -2.15 25.33 2.50
CA VAL A 166 -2.22 23.87 2.50
C VAL A 166 -2.67 23.36 3.87
N VAL A 167 -3.74 22.56 3.89
CA VAL A 167 -4.28 21.94 5.10
C VAL A 167 -4.05 20.41 5.02
N TYR A 168 -3.12 19.91 5.82
CA TYR A 168 -2.79 18.48 5.84
C TYR A 168 -3.74 17.70 6.74
N LEU A 169 -4.61 16.87 6.14
CA LEU A 169 -5.61 16.07 6.81
C LEU A 169 -5.66 14.65 6.23
N PRO A 170 -5.91 13.62 7.05
CA PRO A 170 -6.31 12.29 6.55
C PRO A 170 -7.61 12.39 5.75
N PRO A 171 -7.90 11.43 4.84
CA PRO A 171 -9.06 11.52 3.96
C PRO A 171 -10.41 11.73 4.66
N SER A 172 -10.66 11.05 5.78
CA SER A 172 -11.90 11.20 6.56
C SER A 172 -12.07 12.61 7.14
N ASP A 173 -10.99 13.17 7.69
CA ASP A 173 -11.00 14.50 8.31
C ASP A 173 -11.08 15.58 7.24
N ALA A 174 -10.38 15.38 6.10
CA ALA A 174 -10.46 16.25 4.93
C ALA A 174 -11.89 16.29 4.38
N ARG A 175 -12.56 15.13 4.27
CA ARG A 175 -13.98 15.06 3.89
C ARG A 175 -14.87 15.89 4.83
N ALA A 176 -14.72 15.67 6.12
CA ALA A 176 -15.49 16.42 7.12
C ALA A 176 -15.20 17.93 7.08
N ALA A 177 -13.96 18.34 6.84
CA ALA A 177 -13.59 19.75 6.67
C ALA A 177 -14.19 20.34 5.39
N PHE A 178 -14.19 19.59 4.29
CA PHE A 178 -14.76 19.98 3.00
C PHE A 178 -16.29 20.15 3.10
N GLU A 179 -17.00 19.21 3.72
CA GLU A 179 -18.46 19.27 3.94
C GLU A 179 -18.89 20.49 4.76
N ARG A 180 -18.09 20.89 5.75
CA ARG A 180 -18.36 22.07 6.61
C ARG A 180 -17.90 23.39 6.02
N GLY A 181 -17.26 23.40 4.83
CA GLY A 181 -16.66 24.59 4.25
C GLY A 181 -15.45 25.12 5.04
N ALA A 182 -14.79 24.27 5.84
CA ALA A 182 -13.57 24.61 6.55
C ALA A 182 -12.35 24.64 5.61
N VAL A 183 -12.48 24.05 4.43
CA VAL A 183 -11.52 24.15 3.31
C VAL A 183 -12.26 24.49 2.04
N ASP A 184 -11.56 25.15 1.11
CA ASP A 184 -12.15 25.68 -0.12
C ASP A 184 -12.01 24.71 -1.30
N ALA A 185 -11.01 23.81 -1.23
CA ALA A 185 -10.77 22.73 -2.18
C ALA A 185 -10.21 21.49 -1.45
N TRP A 186 -10.38 20.33 -2.09
CA TRP A 186 -9.84 19.07 -1.59
C TRP A 186 -9.17 18.32 -2.73
N VAL A 187 -7.90 17.90 -2.53
CA VAL A 187 -7.18 17.05 -3.46
C VAL A 187 -7.25 15.63 -2.93
N ILE A 188 -7.87 14.73 -3.71
CA ILE A 188 -8.26 13.42 -3.22
C ILE A 188 -8.29 12.38 -4.33
N TRP A 189 -8.23 11.12 -3.96
CA TRP A 189 -8.32 9.94 -4.82
C TRP A 189 -9.56 9.11 -4.55
N ASP A 190 -9.85 8.15 -5.44
CA ASP A 190 -10.96 7.21 -5.28
C ASP A 190 -10.74 6.24 -4.07
N PRO A 191 -11.80 5.79 -3.41
CA PRO A 191 -13.21 6.05 -3.68
C PRO A 191 -13.74 7.36 -3.09
N PHE A 192 -12.93 8.10 -2.33
CA PHE A 192 -13.34 9.37 -1.71
C PHE A 192 -13.72 10.41 -2.77
N PHE A 193 -13.01 10.41 -3.89
CA PHE A 193 -13.28 11.29 -5.03
C PHE A 193 -14.67 11.00 -5.60
N ALA A 194 -14.96 9.77 -5.99
CA ALA A 194 -16.28 9.38 -6.51
C ALA A 194 -17.40 9.63 -5.48
N ALA A 195 -17.13 9.37 -4.19
CA ALA A 195 -18.09 9.66 -3.12
C ALA A 195 -18.38 11.15 -3.00
N ALA A 196 -17.37 12.02 -3.11
CA ALA A 196 -17.57 13.47 -3.05
C ALA A 196 -18.35 13.98 -4.27
N GLU A 197 -18.08 13.45 -5.47
CA GLU A 197 -18.87 13.79 -6.68
C GLU A 197 -20.35 13.44 -6.50
N GLN A 198 -20.65 12.20 -6.07
CA GLN A 198 -22.02 11.69 -6.06
C GLN A 198 -22.82 12.14 -4.82
N GLN A 199 -22.19 12.15 -3.64
CA GLN A 199 -22.90 12.44 -2.38
C GLN A 199 -22.93 13.94 -2.04
N LEU A 200 -21.88 14.69 -2.42
CA LEU A 200 -21.74 16.11 -2.09
C LEU A 200 -21.94 17.02 -3.32
N GLY A 201 -22.06 16.45 -4.50
CA GLY A 201 -22.11 17.21 -5.75
C GLY A 201 -20.84 18.03 -6.00
N ALA A 202 -19.69 17.56 -5.50
CA ALA A 202 -18.42 18.23 -5.68
C ALA A 202 -18.09 18.37 -7.18
N ARG A 203 -17.50 19.52 -7.56
CA ARG A 203 -17.05 19.77 -8.92
C ARG A 203 -15.58 19.51 -9.06
N VAL A 204 -15.20 18.84 -10.14
CA VAL A 204 -13.81 18.61 -10.52
C VAL A 204 -13.23 19.86 -11.16
N ILE A 205 -12.08 20.33 -10.69
CA ILE A 205 -11.32 21.43 -11.30
C ILE A 205 -10.22 20.87 -12.20
N ALA A 206 -9.54 19.81 -11.76
CA ALA A 206 -8.54 19.11 -12.56
C ALA A 206 -8.36 17.67 -12.04
N THR A 207 -7.90 16.78 -12.93
CA THR A 207 -7.45 15.43 -12.63
C THR A 207 -5.96 15.29 -12.94
N GLY A 208 -5.40 14.12 -12.69
CA GLY A 208 -4.01 13.78 -13.06
C GLY A 208 -3.79 13.55 -14.56
N GLN A 209 -4.84 13.50 -15.38
CA GLN A 209 -4.74 13.19 -16.80
C GLN A 209 -3.76 14.12 -17.55
N ASN A 210 -2.87 13.51 -18.34
CA ASN A 210 -1.81 14.17 -19.09
C ASN A 210 -0.82 14.98 -18.21
N LEU A 211 -0.69 14.65 -16.94
CA LEU A 211 0.17 15.37 -16.02
C LEU A 211 0.97 14.45 -15.08
N VAL A 212 0.34 13.44 -14.51
CA VAL A 212 0.95 12.47 -13.60
C VAL A 212 0.52 11.06 -13.99
N SER A 213 1.32 10.06 -13.63
CA SER A 213 1.01 8.65 -13.93
C SER A 213 0.05 8.06 -12.90
N ASN A 214 0.18 8.43 -11.64
CA ASN A 214 -0.58 7.88 -10.53
C ASN A 214 -0.55 6.34 -10.52
N HIS A 215 0.66 5.77 -10.54
CA HIS A 215 0.87 4.34 -10.40
C HIS A 215 0.52 3.85 -8.99
N GLN A 216 -0.02 2.63 -8.91
CA GLN A 216 -0.04 1.87 -7.66
C GLN A 216 1.15 0.92 -7.65
N PHE A 217 1.85 0.86 -6.52
CA PHE A 217 2.98 -0.02 -6.29
C PHE A 217 2.67 -1.05 -5.21
N TYR A 218 3.11 -2.28 -5.43
CA TYR A 218 3.18 -3.29 -4.40
C TYR A 218 4.56 -3.24 -3.77
N LEU A 219 4.59 -3.15 -2.46
CA LEU A 219 5.77 -2.91 -1.66
C LEU A 219 5.90 -4.00 -0.60
N ALA A 220 7.12 -4.43 -0.35
CA ALA A 220 7.38 -5.40 0.69
C ALA A 220 8.55 -4.96 1.58
N ASP A 221 8.60 -5.48 2.82
CA ASP A 221 9.85 -5.48 3.58
C ASP A 221 10.92 -6.23 2.78
N ARG A 222 12.10 -5.64 2.65
CA ARG A 222 13.20 -6.22 1.85
C ARG A 222 13.59 -7.59 2.37
N THR A 223 13.71 -7.74 3.68
CA THR A 223 14.12 -9.01 4.30
C THR A 223 13.09 -10.11 4.05
N PHE A 224 11.79 -9.76 4.14
CA PHE A 224 10.71 -10.68 3.78
C PHE A 224 10.79 -11.09 2.30
N ALA A 225 10.92 -10.13 1.40
CA ALA A 225 10.95 -10.37 -0.04
C ALA A 225 12.13 -11.27 -0.46
N GLU A 226 13.32 -11.03 0.10
CA GLU A 226 14.52 -11.81 -0.16
C GLU A 226 14.46 -13.24 0.41
N LYS A 227 13.84 -13.42 1.58
CA LYS A 227 13.71 -14.73 2.23
C LYS A 227 12.55 -15.57 1.70
N ASN A 228 11.52 -14.95 1.11
CA ASN A 228 10.29 -15.62 0.71
C ASN A 228 9.94 -15.38 -0.77
N PRO A 229 10.85 -15.58 -1.73
CA PRO A 229 10.62 -15.26 -3.14
C PRO A 229 9.45 -16.05 -3.76
N GLN A 230 9.22 -17.30 -3.31
CA GLN A 230 8.12 -18.12 -3.81
C GLN A 230 6.76 -17.62 -3.31
N VAL A 231 6.67 -17.20 -2.05
CA VAL A 231 5.46 -16.57 -1.49
C VAL A 231 5.14 -15.29 -2.26
N LEU A 232 6.16 -14.45 -2.45
CA LEU A 232 6.00 -13.21 -3.20
C LEU A 232 5.52 -13.45 -4.64
N LYS A 233 6.08 -14.45 -5.32
CA LYS A 233 5.66 -14.86 -6.67
C LYS A 233 4.19 -15.30 -6.69
N THR A 234 3.75 -16.09 -5.71
CA THR A 234 2.35 -16.50 -5.58
C THR A 234 1.45 -15.29 -5.36
N VAL A 235 1.83 -14.38 -4.46
CA VAL A 235 1.05 -13.14 -4.19
C VAL A 235 0.92 -12.30 -5.46
N ILE A 236 2.01 -12.04 -6.19
CA ILE A 236 1.99 -11.25 -7.43
C ILE A 236 1.11 -11.92 -8.50
N ALA A 237 1.15 -13.24 -8.61
CA ALA A 237 0.32 -13.98 -9.55
C ALA A 237 -1.17 -13.83 -9.24
N GLU A 238 -1.58 -13.95 -7.96
CA GLU A 238 -2.98 -13.78 -7.53
C GLU A 238 -3.46 -12.33 -7.67
N LEU A 239 -2.57 -11.36 -7.39
CA LEU A 239 -2.85 -9.95 -7.65
C LEU A 239 -3.12 -9.71 -9.13
N ASN A 240 -2.28 -10.22 -10.02
CA ASN A 240 -2.48 -10.08 -11.46
C ASN A 240 -3.75 -10.79 -11.94
N ALA A 241 -4.01 -12.01 -11.50
CA ALA A 241 -5.23 -12.74 -11.83
C ALA A 241 -6.49 -11.98 -11.36
N THR A 242 -6.43 -11.38 -10.17
CA THR A 242 -7.54 -10.56 -9.64
C THR A 242 -7.74 -9.29 -10.46
N THR A 243 -6.69 -8.57 -10.86
CA THR A 243 -6.85 -7.38 -11.71
C THR A 243 -7.44 -7.72 -13.07
N GLN A 244 -7.03 -8.84 -13.69
CA GLN A 244 -7.60 -9.30 -14.95
C GLN A 244 -9.08 -9.68 -14.81
N TRP A 245 -9.46 -10.31 -13.70
CA TRP A 245 -10.85 -10.59 -13.39
C TRP A 245 -11.66 -9.30 -13.22
N VAL A 246 -11.17 -8.32 -12.44
CA VAL A 246 -11.84 -7.02 -12.24
C VAL A 246 -12.04 -6.29 -13.57
N ALA A 247 -11.07 -6.32 -14.47
CA ALA A 247 -11.16 -5.66 -15.77
C ALA A 247 -12.41 -6.07 -16.57
N THR A 248 -12.88 -7.31 -16.39
CA THR A 248 -14.03 -7.87 -17.09
C THR A 248 -15.29 -8.04 -16.20
N HIS A 249 -15.17 -7.88 -14.87
CA HIS A 249 -16.23 -8.10 -13.88
C HIS A 249 -16.37 -6.90 -12.92
N GLN A 250 -16.37 -5.68 -13.47
CA GLN A 250 -16.38 -4.47 -12.64
C GLN A 250 -17.63 -4.35 -11.76
N ASP A 251 -18.78 -4.82 -12.26
CA ASP A 251 -20.03 -4.80 -11.50
C ASP A 251 -19.99 -5.77 -10.32
N GLU A 252 -19.48 -6.96 -10.52
CA GLU A 252 -19.32 -7.96 -9.44
C GLU A 252 -18.28 -7.48 -8.40
N ALA A 253 -17.18 -6.90 -8.87
CA ALA A 253 -16.16 -6.31 -7.99
C ALA A 253 -16.73 -5.14 -7.17
N SER A 254 -17.59 -4.32 -7.76
CA SER A 254 -18.27 -3.23 -7.06
C SER A 254 -19.22 -3.76 -5.99
N GLN A 255 -20.07 -4.74 -6.32
CA GLN A 255 -20.97 -5.40 -5.36
C GLN A 255 -20.21 -6.03 -4.19
N LEU A 256 -19.09 -6.69 -4.48
CA LEU A 256 -18.25 -7.34 -3.46
C LEU A 256 -17.74 -6.34 -2.41
N LEU A 257 -17.46 -5.11 -2.82
CA LEU A 257 -16.91 -4.08 -1.95
C LEU A 257 -17.97 -3.24 -1.21
N GLU A 258 -19.27 -3.31 -1.53
CA GLU A 258 -20.30 -2.49 -0.88
C GLU A 258 -20.31 -2.67 0.64
N LYS A 259 -20.37 -3.92 1.10
CA LYS A 259 -20.43 -4.23 2.54
C LYS A 259 -19.17 -3.84 3.30
N PRO A 260 -17.94 -4.22 2.86
CA PRO A 260 -16.72 -3.89 3.61
C PRO A 260 -16.38 -2.41 3.59
N THR A 261 -16.76 -1.65 2.55
CA THR A 261 -16.45 -0.22 2.47
C THR A 261 -17.56 0.67 3.01
N GLY A 262 -18.80 0.18 3.02
CA GLY A 262 -20.00 0.97 3.32
C GLY A 262 -20.37 1.99 2.23
N LEU A 263 -19.79 1.85 1.03
CA LEU A 263 -20.07 2.71 -0.12
C LEU A 263 -21.10 2.06 -1.04
N SER A 264 -21.86 2.88 -1.77
CA SER A 264 -22.82 2.36 -2.74
C SER A 264 -22.16 1.77 -3.97
N PHE A 265 -22.88 0.88 -4.65
CA PHE A 265 -22.47 0.29 -5.92
C PHE A 265 -21.98 1.33 -6.94
N ASP A 266 -22.73 2.43 -7.13
CA ASP A 266 -22.40 3.46 -8.13
C ASP A 266 -21.08 4.16 -7.83
N ILE A 267 -20.79 4.45 -6.55
CA ILE A 267 -19.52 5.03 -6.12
C ILE A 267 -18.37 4.07 -6.42
N LEU A 268 -18.54 2.80 -6.05
CA LEU A 268 -17.52 1.78 -6.26
C LEU A 268 -17.29 1.48 -7.73
N LYS A 269 -18.35 1.44 -8.53
CA LYS A 269 -18.25 1.26 -9.99
C LYS A 269 -17.50 2.42 -10.64
N SER A 270 -17.80 3.67 -10.26
CA SER A 270 -17.08 4.84 -10.74
C SER A 270 -15.59 4.76 -10.35
N SER A 271 -15.29 4.40 -9.12
CA SER A 271 -13.93 4.23 -8.61
C SER A 271 -13.16 3.14 -9.36
N ILE A 272 -13.76 1.95 -9.51
CA ILE A 272 -13.15 0.81 -10.20
C ILE A 272 -12.91 1.12 -11.68
N SER A 273 -13.82 1.82 -12.33
CA SER A 273 -13.66 2.20 -13.76
C SER A 273 -12.45 3.09 -14.05
N ARG A 274 -11.90 3.75 -13.02
CA ARG A 274 -10.72 4.62 -13.13
C ARG A 274 -9.41 3.91 -12.76
N MET A 275 -9.45 2.63 -12.34
CA MET A 275 -8.27 1.84 -12.00
C MET A 275 -7.44 1.46 -13.23
N GLY A 276 -6.13 1.32 -13.04
CA GLY A 276 -5.26 0.59 -13.97
C GLY A 276 -5.34 -0.92 -13.69
N PHE A 277 -5.54 -1.72 -14.73
CA PHE A 277 -5.64 -3.18 -14.59
C PHE A 277 -4.38 -3.88 -15.11
N GLY A 278 -3.93 -4.88 -14.38
CA GLY A 278 -2.71 -5.64 -14.61
C GLY A 278 -1.68 -5.38 -13.49
N VAL A 279 -0.88 -6.39 -13.22
CA VAL A 279 0.27 -6.31 -12.29
C VAL A 279 1.49 -6.80 -13.03
N GLN A 280 2.53 -5.98 -13.05
CA GLN A 280 3.72 -6.25 -13.82
C GLN A 280 4.99 -5.88 -13.02
N PRO A 281 6.12 -6.49 -13.33
CA PRO A 281 7.41 -6.07 -12.78
C PRO A 281 7.68 -4.60 -13.07
N ILE A 282 8.41 -3.94 -12.18
CA ILE A 282 8.82 -2.54 -12.37
C ILE A 282 9.73 -2.43 -13.60
N SER A 283 9.26 -1.78 -14.65
CA SER A 283 10.06 -1.50 -15.84
C SER A 283 11.03 -0.35 -15.59
N SER A 284 12.05 -0.25 -16.43
CA SER A 284 12.98 0.90 -16.38
C SER A 284 12.29 2.24 -16.62
N GLU A 285 11.21 2.25 -17.39
CA GLU A 285 10.38 3.43 -17.64
C GLU A 285 9.63 3.85 -16.37
N VAL A 286 8.92 2.91 -15.74
CA VAL A 286 8.21 3.16 -14.47
C VAL A 286 9.20 3.58 -13.37
N ALA A 287 10.38 2.95 -13.29
CA ALA A 287 11.41 3.35 -12.34
C ALA A 287 11.89 4.80 -12.58
N LYS A 288 12.04 5.20 -13.85
CA LYS A 288 12.40 6.57 -14.21
C LYS A 288 11.31 7.58 -13.90
N GLU A 289 10.05 7.25 -14.17
CA GLU A 289 8.90 8.08 -13.79
C GLU A 289 8.85 8.27 -12.27
N GLN A 290 9.01 7.18 -11.52
CA GLN A 290 9.08 7.20 -10.06
C GLN A 290 10.25 8.06 -9.54
N GLN A 291 11.39 8.05 -10.24
CA GLN A 291 12.52 8.92 -9.91
C GLN A 291 12.18 10.40 -10.13
N TYR A 292 11.42 10.74 -11.17
CA TYR A 292 10.95 12.12 -11.37
C TYR A 292 10.03 12.60 -10.24
N VAL A 293 9.18 11.71 -9.72
CA VAL A 293 8.35 12.03 -8.55
C VAL A 293 9.24 12.31 -7.32
N ALA A 294 10.24 11.48 -7.07
CA ALA A 294 11.20 11.65 -5.99
C ALA A 294 11.99 12.96 -6.11
N ASP A 295 12.47 13.28 -7.32
CA ASP A 295 13.21 14.52 -7.58
C ASP A 295 12.34 15.76 -7.39
N ALA A 296 11.05 15.70 -7.75
CA ALA A 296 10.11 16.78 -7.53
C ALA A 296 9.93 17.05 -6.02
N PHE A 297 9.75 16.02 -5.19
CA PHE A 297 9.65 16.18 -3.74
C PHE A 297 10.95 16.70 -3.12
N TYR A 298 12.10 16.26 -3.60
CA TYR A 298 13.40 16.80 -3.14
C TYR A 298 13.56 18.28 -3.50
N ASN A 299 13.25 18.69 -4.73
CA ASN A 299 13.36 20.06 -5.20
C ASN A 299 12.43 21.00 -4.41
N GLN A 300 11.27 20.50 -3.99
CA GLN A 300 10.33 21.22 -3.11
C GLN A 300 10.72 21.16 -1.62
N LYS A 301 11.86 20.53 -1.28
CA LYS A 301 12.36 20.36 0.11
C LYS A 301 11.37 19.58 1.01
N LEU A 302 10.57 18.68 0.41
CA LEU A 302 9.60 17.86 1.12
C LEU A 302 10.21 16.54 1.60
N ILE A 303 11.34 16.12 1.01
CA ILE A 303 12.21 15.05 1.51
C ILE A 303 13.62 15.62 1.77
N PRO A 304 14.36 15.10 2.78
CA PRO A 304 15.60 15.71 3.27
C PRO A 304 16.81 15.52 2.33
N HIS A 305 16.80 14.49 1.50
CA HIS A 305 17.90 14.16 0.58
C HIS A 305 17.38 13.48 -0.68
N LYS A 306 18.18 13.46 -1.73
CA LYS A 306 17.89 12.69 -2.93
C LYS A 306 17.94 11.20 -2.63
N ILE A 307 17.01 10.45 -3.24
CA ILE A 307 16.98 8.99 -3.16
C ILE A 307 17.16 8.39 -4.56
N ASN A 308 17.59 7.14 -4.61
CA ASN A 308 17.68 6.37 -5.84
C ASN A 308 16.60 5.29 -5.81
N ILE A 309 15.61 5.42 -6.69
CA ILE A 309 14.49 4.46 -6.78
C ILE A 309 14.96 3.07 -7.17
N GLU A 310 15.92 2.94 -8.11
CA GLU A 310 16.43 1.64 -8.56
C GLU A 310 17.07 0.82 -7.43
N ALA A 311 17.63 1.47 -6.40
CA ALA A 311 18.20 0.79 -5.23
C ALA A 311 17.15 0.08 -4.36
N ALA A 312 15.88 0.44 -4.52
CA ALA A 312 14.75 -0.16 -3.82
C ALA A 312 13.91 -1.11 -4.70
N ILE A 313 14.25 -1.33 -5.96
CA ILE A 313 13.57 -2.32 -6.80
C ILE A 313 14.17 -3.70 -6.52
N ILE A 314 13.28 -4.69 -6.28
CA ILE A 314 13.71 -6.09 -6.13
C ILE A 314 14.21 -6.61 -7.49
N LYS A 315 15.31 -7.38 -7.47
CA LYS A 315 15.92 -7.97 -8.69
C LYS A 315 15.52 -9.41 -8.89
#